data_243809764de942e68e7d86459e8ed9bf
#
_entry.id   243809764de942e68e7d86459e8ed9bf
#
_cell.length_a   1.000
_cell.length_b   1.000
_cell.length_c   1.000
_cell.angle_alpha   90.00
_cell.angle_beta   90.00
_cell.angle_gamma   90.00
#
_symmetry.space_group_name_H-M   'P 1'
#
loop_
_entity.id
_entity.type
_entity.pdbx_description
1 polymer ?
#
loop_
_entity_poly.entity_id
_entity_poly.type
_entity_poly.pdbx_seq_one_letter_code
_entity_poly.pdbx_strand_id
1 'polypeptide(L)'
;MYELKIKPLDWLLILVTGVLFSSLLAMLGYALVQKSFYEGVSFGGMLGFCITFYSLVLITFMNSAILPNISKKYWNFIAALFSFLSGFFGFLSGVFIAELFGIEILGVILEELYMISLIVGILTYAMGIIIYSFVNIRNQKERRDYEYVQSRLKSLETQLNPHFIFNALNSIAELIHQDQNKAEDAVLKMSGFLRNTMSEKALIPLVDEVKNVRAYLELENIRFSNQLYLHIESKIPQWQVPKFSLQLLVENGIKHGFEAKALNVYVRFDEEHKQIIVSNDGKPIGNKTFGIGLGNLKQRLELLCKGEIYISDPTRSEFTIILGKCNENTDS
;
A
#
# COMPACT_ATOMS: atom_id res chain seq x y z
N MET A 1 -10.08 4.33 14.31
CA MET A 1 -11.07 5.41 14.52
C MET A 1 -11.35 6.02 13.15
N TYR A 2 -12.52 5.81 12.57
CA TYR A 2 -12.84 6.30 11.23
C TYR A 2 -13.52 7.67 11.38
N GLU A 3 -12.71 8.72 11.53
CA GLU A 3 -13.19 10.07 11.31
C GLU A 3 -13.30 10.30 9.82
N LEU A 4 -14.45 10.76 9.34
CA LEU A 4 -14.60 11.37 8.03
C LEU A 4 -13.75 12.64 8.04
N LYS A 5 -12.49 12.54 7.61
CA LYS A 5 -11.60 13.68 7.47
C LYS A 5 -12.03 14.46 6.22
N ILE A 6 -12.98 15.37 6.41
CA ILE A 6 -13.30 16.40 5.42
C ILE A 6 -12.23 17.48 5.57
N LYS A 7 -11.38 17.64 4.56
CA LYS A 7 -10.30 18.65 4.57
C LYS A 7 -10.93 20.05 4.42
N PRO A 8 -10.30 21.12 4.92
CA PRO A 8 -10.79 22.48 4.70
C PRO A 8 -11.02 22.84 3.23
N LEU A 9 -10.18 22.31 2.35
CA LEU A 9 -10.31 22.48 0.90
C LEU A 9 -11.60 21.85 0.35
N ASP A 10 -12.09 20.75 0.93
CA ASP A 10 -13.35 20.11 0.53
C ASP A 10 -14.54 21.00 0.88
N TRP A 11 -14.49 21.68 2.04
CA TRP A 11 -15.51 22.64 2.43
C TRP A 11 -15.55 23.85 1.50
N LEU A 12 -14.40 24.35 1.09
CA LEU A 12 -14.32 25.43 0.10
C LEU A 12 -14.94 25.01 -1.25
N LEU A 13 -14.63 23.79 -1.70
CA LEU A 13 -15.19 23.25 -2.94
C LEU A 13 -16.70 23.06 -2.83
N ILE A 14 -17.22 22.57 -1.71
CA ILE A 14 -18.66 22.42 -1.44
C ILE A 14 -19.35 23.80 -1.46
N LEU A 15 -18.74 24.82 -0.83
CA LEU A 15 -19.25 26.18 -0.82
C LEU A 15 -19.38 26.74 -2.26
N VAL A 16 -18.28 26.68 -3.02
CA VAL A 16 -18.25 27.24 -4.38
C VAL A 16 -19.25 26.50 -5.29
N THR A 17 -19.24 25.17 -5.27
CA THR A 17 -20.16 24.39 -6.10
C THR A 17 -21.61 24.56 -5.65
N GLY A 18 -21.90 24.63 -4.36
CA GLY A 18 -23.23 24.86 -3.82
C GLY A 18 -23.79 26.23 -4.19
N VAL A 19 -22.99 27.28 -4.04
CA VAL A 19 -23.39 28.65 -4.44
C VAL A 19 -23.62 28.75 -5.95
N LEU A 20 -22.71 28.20 -6.76
CA LEU A 20 -22.85 28.23 -8.22
C LEU A 20 -24.09 27.46 -8.69
N PHE A 21 -24.32 26.27 -8.14
CA PHE A 21 -25.45 25.43 -8.50
C PHE A 21 -26.80 26.07 -8.12
N SER A 22 -26.91 26.58 -6.88
CA SER A 22 -28.13 27.24 -6.41
C SER A 22 -28.40 28.56 -7.16
N SER A 23 -27.33 29.33 -7.49
CA SER A 23 -27.49 30.54 -8.31
C SER A 23 -27.97 30.22 -9.71
N LEU A 24 -27.44 29.19 -10.36
CA LEU A 24 -27.85 28.74 -11.68
C LEU A 24 -29.33 28.28 -11.68
N LEU A 25 -29.72 27.49 -10.68
CA LEU A 25 -31.06 26.95 -10.55
C LEU A 25 -32.09 28.07 -10.32
N ALA A 26 -31.77 29.00 -9.41
CA ALA A 26 -32.65 30.15 -9.14
C ALA A 26 -32.73 31.10 -10.35
N MET A 27 -31.62 31.35 -11.05
CA MET A 27 -31.57 32.11 -12.29
C MET A 27 -32.53 31.53 -13.33
N LEU A 28 -32.52 30.21 -13.55
CA LEU A 28 -33.41 29.53 -14.46
C LEU A 28 -34.87 29.65 -14.02
N GLY A 29 -35.17 29.50 -12.73
CA GLY A 29 -36.52 29.66 -12.17
C GLY A 29 -37.09 31.08 -12.39
N TYR A 30 -36.26 32.10 -12.13
CA TYR A 30 -36.68 33.50 -12.37
C TYR A 30 -36.89 33.81 -13.86
N ALA A 31 -36.01 33.30 -14.75
CA ALA A 31 -36.13 33.44 -16.17
C ALA A 31 -37.41 32.80 -16.70
N LEU A 32 -37.82 31.62 -16.21
CA LEU A 32 -39.08 30.95 -16.60
C LEU A 32 -40.31 31.75 -16.23
N VAL A 33 -40.27 32.53 -15.15
CA VAL A 33 -41.38 33.42 -14.73
C VAL A 33 -41.22 34.83 -15.29
N GLN A 34 -40.32 35.03 -16.25
CA GLN A 34 -40.05 36.32 -16.90
C GLN A 34 -39.63 37.44 -15.92
N LYS A 35 -38.99 37.09 -14.82
CA LYS A 35 -38.39 38.00 -13.84
C LYS A 35 -36.89 38.22 -14.12
N SER A 36 -36.28 39.19 -13.44
CA SER A 36 -34.88 39.52 -13.60
C SER A 36 -33.99 38.35 -13.24
N PHE A 37 -33.13 37.94 -14.16
CA PHE A 37 -32.18 36.85 -13.91
C PHE A 37 -31.11 37.23 -12.86
N TYR A 38 -30.80 38.53 -12.72
CA TYR A 38 -29.85 39.01 -11.69
C TYR A 38 -30.38 38.77 -10.27
N GLU A 39 -31.70 38.98 -10.06
CA GLU A 39 -32.35 38.70 -8.79
C GLU A 39 -32.32 37.19 -8.50
N GLY A 40 -32.57 36.36 -9.52
CA GLY A 40 -32.44 34.91 -9.39
C GLY A 40 -31.03 34.47 -8.99
N VAL A 41 -29.99 35.04 -9.61
CA VAL A 41 -28.58 34.75 -9.21
C VAL A 41 -28.28 35.17 -7.79
N SER A 42 -28.73 36.40 -7.40
CA SER A 42 -28.50 36.93 -6.04
C SER A 42 -29.21 36.08 -4.99
N PHE A 43 -30.48 35.75 -5.24
CA PHE A 43 -31.28 34.89 -4.37
C PHE A 43 -30.66 33.49 -4.23
N GLY A 44 -30.32 32.84 -5.35
CA GLY A 44 -29.70 31.53 -5.33
C GLY A 44 -28.33 31.50 -4.69
N GLY A 45 -27.53 32.56 -4.89
CA GLY A 45 -26.24 32.71 -4.19
C GLY A 45 -26.39 32.77 -2.67
N MET A 46 -27.38 33.55 -2.20
CA MET A 46 -27.73 33.65 -0.78
C MET A 46 -28.18 32.30 -0.21
N LEU A 47 -29.07 31.60 -0.92
CA LEU A 47 -29.53 30.26 -0.52
C LEU A 47 -28.38 29.27 -0.43
N GLY A 48 -27.51 29.21 -1.46
CA GLY A 48 -26.36 28.31 -1.52
C GLY A 48 -25.37 28.56 -0.39
N PHE A 49 -25.14 29.84 -0.08
CA PHE A 49 -24.30 30.21 1.06
C PHE A 49 -24.90 29.74 2.40
N CYS A 50 -26.17 30.03 2.64
CA CYS A 50 -26.86 29.62 3.88
C CYS A 50 -26.89 28.11 4.05
N ILE A 51 -27.27 27.35 3.00
CA ILE A 51 -27.31 25.89 3.06
C ILE A 51 -25.91 25.32 3.35
N THR A 52 -24.86 25.84 2.71
CA THR A 52 -23.48 25.38 2.93
C THR A 52 -22.99 25.75 4.34
N PHE A 53 -23.34 26.91 4.82
CA PHE A 53 -22.99 27.33 6.20
C PHE A 53 -23.64 26.41 7.24
N TYR A 54 -24.93 26.13 7.12
CA TYR A 54 -25.62 25.17 8.02
C TYR A 54 -25.02 23.76 7.88
N SER A 55 -24.69 23.33 6.66
CA SER A 55 -24.03 22.04 6.44
C SER A 55 -22.66 21.98 7.14
N LEU A 56 -21.83 23.02 7.04
CA LEU A 56 -20.54 23.10 7.70
C LEU A 56 -20.69 22.99 9.23
N VAL A 57 -21.60 23.75 9.82
CA VAL A 57 -21.82 23.74 11.27
C VAL A 57 -22.38 22.41 11.76
N LEU A 58 -23.48 21.96 11.15
CA LEU A 58 -24.20 20.77 11.62
C LEU A 58 -23.43 19.47 11.36
N ILE A 59 -22.79 19.33 10.20
CA ILE A 59 -22.01 18.12 9.89
C ILE A 59 -20.72 18.09 10.71
N THR A 60 -20.05 19.23 10.94
CA THR A 60 -18.87 19.28 11.80
C THR A 60 -19.24 18.92 13.23
N PHE A 61 -20.34 19.48 13.77
CA PHE A 61 -20.85 19.14 15.09
C PHE A 61 -21.21 17.65 15.19
N MET A 62 -21.90 17.11 14.21
CA MET A 62 -22.24 15.69 14.14
C MET A 62 -20.96 14.82 14.20
N ASN A 63 -19.95 15.13 13.39
CA ASN A 63 -18.71 14.35 13.32
C ASN A 63 -17.90 14.42 14.62
N SER A 64 -17.84 15.58 15.28
CA SER A 64 -17.01 15.78 16.49
C SER A 64 -17.70 15.31 17.77
N ALA A 65 -19.01 15.54 17.91
CA ALA A 65 -19.73 15.34 19.16
C ALA A 65 -20.65 14.12 19.18
N ILE A 66 -21.25 13.75 18.04
CA ILE A 66 -22.32 12.75 18.01
C ILE A 66 -21.79 11.39 17.54
N LEU A 67 -21.17 11.32 16.37
CA LEU A 67 -20.74 10.05 15.77
C LEU A 67 -19.75 9.24 16.62
N PRO A 68 -18.80 9.85 17.38
CA PRO A 68 -17.89 9.07 18.24
C PRO A 68 -18.61 8.30 19.36
N ASN A 69 -19.77 8.80 19.81
CA ASN A 69 -20.52 8.26 20.94
C ASN A 69 -21.62 7.26 20.52
N ILE A 70 -21.79 7.02 19.22
CA ILE A 70 -22.89 6.21 18.68
C ILE A 70 -22.35 5.01 17.89
N SER A 71 -23.05 3.89 17.97
CA SER A 71 -22.76 2.68 17.20
C SER A 71 -22.78 2.97 15.68
N LYS A 72 -21.80 2.45 14.94
CA LYS A 72 -21.64 2.63 13.48
C LYS A 72 -22.88 2.29 12.67
N LYS A 73 -23.74 1.41 13.18
CA LYS A 73 -25.00 1.00 12.54
C LYS A 73 -25.92 2.21 12.29
N TYR A 74 -25.87 3.23 13.15
CA TYR A 74 -26.76 4.39 13.08
C TYR A 74 -26.12 5.60 12.37
N TRP A 75 -24.85 5.52 11.97
CA TRP A 75 -24.13 6.65 11.37
C TRP A 75 -24.78 7.19 10.12
N ASN A 76 -25.22 6.30 9.21
CA ASN A 76 -25.88 6.71 7.97
C ASN A 76 -27.20 7.43 8.23
N PHE A 77 -27.98 6.96 9.20
CA PHE A 77 -29.23 7.58 9.56
C PHE A 77 -29.03 8.98 10.15
N ILE A 78 -28.05 9.11 11.06
CA ILE A 78 -27.72 10.40 11.68
C ILE A 78 -27.18 11.38 10.65
N ALA A 79 -26.28 10.93 9.76
CA ALA A 79 -25.76 11.77 8.68
C ALA A 79 -26.88 12.24 7.74
N ALA A 80 -27.83 11.36 7.44
CA ALA A 80 -29.04 11.69 6.67
C ALA A 80 -29.85 12.81 7.33
N LEU A 81 -30.14 12.67 8.62
CA LEU A 81 -30.91 13.64 9.39
C LEU A 81 -30.21 15.01 9.42
N PHE A 82 -28.91 15.04 9.70
CA PHE A 82 -28.15 16.30 9.76
C PHE A 82 -28.01 16.98 8.39
N SER A 83 -27.85 16.21 7.31
CA SER A 83 -27.85 16.74 5.95
C SER A 83 -29.22 17.31 5.56
N PHE A 84 -30.30 16.62 5.90
CA PHE A 84 -31.65 17.12 5.70
C PHE A 84 -31.91 18.43 6.46
N LEU A 85 -31.58 18.46 7.76
CA LEU A 85 -31.76 19.63 8.60
C LEU A 85 -30.95 20.85 8.09
N SER A 86 -29.75 20.62 7.57
CA SER A 86 -28.93 21.69 7.00
C SER A 86 -29.57 22.30 5.75
N GLY A 87 -30.16 21.50 4.88
CA GLY A 87 -30.90 21.98 3.72
C GLY A 87 -32.19 22.72 4.09
N PHE A 88 -32.95 22.14 5.00
CA PHE A 88 -34.24 22.70 5.44
C PHE A 88 -34.05 24.07 6.14
N PHE A 89 -33.22 24.13 7.17
CA PHE A 89 -32.97 25.39 7.89
C PHE A 89 -32.14 26.38 7.06
N GLY A 90 -31.22 25.88 6.22
CA GLY A 90 -30.46 26.73 5.31
C GLY A 90 -31.33 27.44 4.30
N PHE A 91 -32.36 26.75 3.75
CA PHE A 91 -33.34 27.37 2.84
C PHE A 91 -34.18 28.39 3.56
N LEU A 92 -34.79 28.04 4.72
CA LEU A 92 -35.65 28.97 5.47
C LEU A 92 -34.89 30.25 5.88
N SER A 93 -33.67 30.11 6.40
CA SER A 93 -32.85 31.27 6.78
C SER A 93 -32.41 32.08 5.57
N GLY A 94 -32.12 31.42 4.44
CA GLY A 94 -31.75 32.09 3.20
C GLY A 94 -32.87 32.93 2.62
N VAL A 95 -34.14 32.44 2.64
CA VAL A 95 -35.32 33.21 2.23
C VAL A 95 -35.51 34.43 3.15
N PHE A 96 -35.43 34.23 4.48
CA PHE A 96 -35.55 35.32 5.45
C PHE A 96 -34.48 36.40 5.27
N ILE A 97 -33.23 36.00 5.05
CA ILE A 97 -32.12 36.93 4.82
C ILE A 97 -32.29 37.65 3.48
N ALA A 98 -32.73 36.96 2.42
CA ALA A 98 -32.96 37.56 1.11
C ALA A 98 -34.04 38.67 1.19
N GLU A 99 -35.11 38.42 1.96
CA GLU A 99 -36.15 39.42 2.22
C GLU A 99 -35.60 40.65 2.97
N LEU A 100 -34.74 40.43 3.98
CA LEU A 100 -34.10 41.49 4.72
C LEU A 100 -33.21 42.38 3.84
N PHE A 101 -32.52 41.80 2.85
CA PHE A 101 -31.72 42.53 1.86
C PHE A 101 -32.49 43.11 0.68
N GLY A 102 -33.83 42.98 0.69
CA GLY A 102 -34.70 43.54 -0.34
C GLY A 102 -34.59 42.83 -1.70
N ILE A 103 -34.13 41.57 -1.71
CA ILE A 103 -34.11 40.75 -2.93
C ILE A 103 -35.55 40.33 -3.23
N GLU A 104 -36.01 40.57 -4.46
CA GLU A 104 -37.34 40.16 -4.88
C GLU A 104 -37.49 38.64 -4.88
N ILE A 105 -38.37 38.11 -4.04
CA ILE A 105 -38.66 36.68 -3.92
C ILE A 105 -39.90 36.36 -4.71
N LEU A 106 -39.86 35.26 -5.48
CA LEU A 106 -41.06 34.81 -6.20
C LEU A 106 -42.19 34.46 -5.22
N GLY A 107 -43.42 35.00 -5.47
CA GLY A 107 -44.57 34.79 -4.60
C GLY A 107 -44.85 33.31 -4.32
N VAL A 108 -44.69 32.43 -5.31
CA VAL A 108 -44.82 30.98 -5.15
C VAL A 108 -43.87 30.41 -4.08
N ILE A 109 -42.67 30.99 -3.90
CA ILE A 109 -41.73 30.53 -2.88
C ILE A 109 -42.26 30.88 -1.48
N LEU A 110 -42.89 32.03 -1.33
CA LEU A 110 -43.46 32.45 -0.04
C LEU A 110 -44.74 31.67 0.28
N GLU A 111 -45.61 31.43 -0.72
CA GLU A 111 -46.82 30.62 -0.53
C GLU A 111 -46.55 29.18 -0.16
N GLU A 112 -45.56 28.56 -0.79
CA GLU A 112 -45.20 27.15 -0.60
C GLU A 112 -43.91 26.96 0.20
N LEU A 113 -43.56 27.91 1.06
CA LEU A 113 -42.27 27.99 1.79
C LEU A 113 -41.87 26.68 2.46
N TYR A 114 -42.78 26.06 3.20
CA TYR A 114 -42.47 24.83 3.95
C TYR A 114 -42.31 23.62 3.02
N MET A 115 -43.14 23.54 1.96
CA MET A 115 -43.06 22.45 0.99
C MET A 115 -41.72 22.51 0.23
N ILE A 116 -41.34 23.71 -0.23
CA ILE A 116 -40.07 23.91 -0.92
C ILE A 116 -38.89 23.64 0.03
N SER A 117 -38.94 24.07 1.30
CA SER A 117 -37.92 23.79 2.30
C SER A 117 -37.72 22.28 2.51
N LEU A 118 -38.80 21.51 2.54
CA LEU A 118 -38.77 20.06 2.67
C LEU A 118 -38.10 19.41 1.45
N ILE A 119 -38.45 19.84 0.23
CA ILE A 119 -37.85 19.38 -1.02
C ILE A 119 -36.36 19.68 -1.04
N VAL A 120 -35.95 20.91 -0.68
CA VAL A 120 -34.55 21.31 -0.60
C VAL A 120 -33.79 20.47 0.44
N GLY A 121 -34.41 20.19 1.58
CA GLY A 121 -33.83 19.28 2.59
C GLY A 121 -33.56 17.88 2.03
N ILE A 122 -34.51 17.30 1.29
CA ILE A 122 -34.38 16.00 0.62
C ILE A 122 -33.24 16.03 -0.42
N LEU A 123 -33.19 17.08 -1.25
CA LEU A 123 -32.14 17.24 -2.27
C LEU A 123 -30.76 17.41 -1.62
N THR A 124 -30.67 18.17 -0.55
CA THR A 124 -29.43 18.35 0.22
C THR A 124 -28.97 17.01 0.84
N TYR A 125 -29.90 16.23 1.35
CA TYR A 125 -29.62 14.86 1.81
C TYR A 125 -29.07 13.98 0.69
N ALA A 126 -29.72 13.96 -0.49
CA ALA A 126 -29.25 13.16 -1.63
C ALA A 126 -27.83 13.57 -2.07
N MET A 127 -27.57 14.89 -2.13
CA MET A 127 -26.23 15.43 -2.41
C MET A 127 -25.23 15.04 -1.33
N GLY A 128 -25.64 15.07 -0.06
CA GLY A 128 -24.83 14.63 1.08
C GLY A 128 -24.37 13.18 0.95
N ILE A 129 -25.23 12.26 0.48
CA ILE A 129 -24.87 10.86 0.22
C ILE A 129 -23.78 10.77 -0.86
N ILE A 130 -23.91 11.53 -1.95
CA ILE A 130 -22.95 11.53 -3.05
C ILE A 130 -21.58 12.02 -2.57
N ILE A 131 -21.55 13.15 -1.87
CA ILE A 131 -20.33 13.74 -1.30
C ILE A 131 -19.69 12.77 -0.29
N TYR A 132 -20.48 12.21 0.62
CA TYR A 132 -20.01 11.22 1.57
C TYR A 132 -19.36 10.01 0.89
N SER A 133 -20.03 9.46 -0.11
CA SER A 133 -19.51 8.30 -0.87
C SER A 133 -18.19 8.64 -1.56
N PHE A 134 -18.11 9.82 -2.19
CA PHE A 134 -16.90 10.28 -2.85
C PHE A 134 -15.72 10.45 -1.87
N VAL A 135 -15.94 11.12 -0.74
CA VAL A 135 -14.93 11.31 0.30
C VAL A 135 -14.48 9.97 0.88
N ASN A 136 -15.42 9.05 1.11
CA ASN A 136 -15.11 7.73 1.64
C ASN A 136 -14.26 6.89 0.66
N ILE A 137 -14.61 6.89 -0.64
CA ILE A 137 -13.83 6.22 -1.69
C ILE A 137 -12.41 6.80 -1.77
N ARG A 138 -12.27 8.14 -1.74
CA ARG A 138 -10.97 8.82 -1.74
C ARG A 138 -10.12 8.42 -0.54
N ASN A 139 -10.69 8.47 0.68
CA ASN A 139 -9.98 8.10 1.91
C ASN A 139 -9.56 6.62 1.91
N GLN A 140 -10.40 5.72 1.36
CA GLN A 140 -10.05 4.31 1.20
C GLN A 140 -8.92 4.10 0.19
N LYS A 141 -8.88 4.90 -0.89
CA LYS A 141 -7.80 4.86 -1.88
C LYS A 141 -6.49 5.33 -1.24
N GLU A 142 -6.49 6.52 -0.61
CA GLU A 142 -5.30 7.06 0.08
C GLU A 142 -4.73 6.07 1.11
N ARG A 143 -5.61 5.36 1.83
CA ARG A 143 -5.19 4.33 2.80
C ARG A 143 -4.58 3.11 2.13
N ARG A 144 -5.18 2.60 1.06
CA ARG A 144 -4.64 1.45 0.30
C ARG A 144 -3.28 1.78 -0.29
N ASP A 145 -3.12 2.98 -0.85
CA ASP A 145 -1.85 3.44 -1.40
C ASP A 145 -0.77 3.52 -0.30
N TYR A 146 -1.13 4.02 0.89
CA TYR A 146 -0.22 4.03 2.05
C TYR A 146 0.15 2.62 2.52
N GLU A 147 -0.82 1.72 2.67
CA GLU A 147 -0.60 0.31 3.07
C GLU A 147 0.28 -0.42 2.02
N TYR A 148 0.06 -0.14 0.73
CA TYR A 148 0.89 -0.67 -0.36
C TYR A 148 2.34 -0.19 -0.26
N VAL A 149 2.57 1.11 -0.08
CA VAL A 149 3.91 1.68 0.10
C VAL A 149 4.60 1.09 1.33
N GLN A 150 3.90 0.98 2.46
CA GLN A 150 4.43 0.36 3.69
C GLN A 150 4.79 -1.12 3.48
N SER A 151 3.92 -1.87 2.80
CA SER A 151 4.18 -3.27 2.45
C SER A 151 5.40 -3.40 1.53
N ARG A 152 5.53 -2.49 0.56
CA ARG A 152 6.66 -2.44 -0.37
C ARG A 152 7.98 -2.13 0.35
N LEU A 153 7.97 -1.14 1.25
CA LEU A 153 9.14 -0.81 2.09
C LEU A 153 9.53 -1.99 2.97
N LYS A 154 8.59 -2.63 3.65
CA LYS A 154 8.85 -3.80 4.48
C LYS A 154 9.38 -4.99 3.67
N SER A 155 8.91 -5.17 2.45
CA SER A 155 9.43 -6.18 1.52
C SER A 155 10.87 -5.88 1.10
N LEU A 156 11.22 -4.62 0.85
CA LEU A 156 12.58 -4.18 0.54
C LEU A 156 13.51 -4.35 1.75
N GLU A 157 13.07 -3.98 2.95
CA GLU A 157 13.83 -4.18 4.19
C GLU A 157 14.13 -5.67 4.47
N THR A 158 13.18 -6.56 4.12
CA THR A 158 13.39 -8.02 4.31
C THR A 158 14.32 -8.62 3.25
N GLN A 159 14.48 -7.98 2.09
CA GLN A 159 15.42 -8.41 1.04
C GLN A 159 16.88 -8.09 1.37
N LEU A 160 17.10 -7.04 2.15
CA LEU A 160 18.39 -6.68 2.69
C LEU A 160 18.47 -7.25 4.10
N ASN A 161 19.08 -8.42 4.30
CA ASN A 161 19.33 -8.93 5.65
C ASN A 161 20.21 -7.92 6.42
N PRO A 162 19.65 -7.06 7.33
CA PRO A 162 20.44 -6.00 7.97
C PRO A 162 21.60 -6.56 8.76
N HIS A 163 21.41 -7.72 9.37
CA HIS A 163 22.43 -8.40 10.15
C HIS A 163 23.61 -8.83 9.29
N PHE A 164 23.37 -9.32 8.06
CA PHE A 164 24.44 -9.62 7.11
C PHE A 164 25.24 -8.36 6.75
N ILE A 165 24.54 -7.26 6.43
CA ILE A 165 25.17 -5.98 6.05
C ILE A 165 26.05 -5.48 7.19
N PHE A 166 25.53 -5.43 8.42
CA PHE A 166 26.30 -4.99 9.58
C PHE A 166 27.54 -5.88 9.85
N ASN A 167 27.38 -7.19 9.74
CA ASN A 167 28.50 -8.12 9.94
C ASN A 167 29.56 -7.97 8.84
N ALA A 168 29.17 -7.85 7.58
CA ALA A 168 30.10 -7.65 6.48
C ALA A 168 30.86 -6.32 6.62
N LEU A 169 30.17 -5.21 6.99
CA LEU A 169 30.80 -3.93 7.24
C LEU A 169 31.79 -3.97 8.41
N ASN A 170 31.46 -4.66 9.51
CA ASN A 170 32.35 -4.84 10.63
C ASN A 170 33.59 -5.63 10.22
N SER A 171 33.44 -6.72 9.46
CA SER A 171 34.56 -7.52 8.96
C SER A 171 35.43 -6.71 7.98
N ILE A 172 34.84 -5.88 7.13
CA ILE A 172 35.59 -4.97 6.25
C ILE A 172 36.39 -3.95 7.08
N ALA A 173 35.77 -3.37 8.12
CA ALA A 173 36.44 -2.42 9.00
C ALA A 173 37.68 -3.06 9.72
N GLU A 174 37.57 -4.31 10.11
CA GLU A 174 38.69 -5.06 10.68
C GLU A 174 39.79 -5.31 9.64
N LEU A 175 39.44 -5.67 8.40
CA LEU A 175 40.38 -5.88 7.30
C LEU A 175 41.16 -4.61 6.93
N ILE A 176 40.61 -3.39 7.09
CA ILE A 176 41.34 -2.13 6.81
C ILE A 176 42.66 -2.04 7.57
N HIS A 177 42.69 -2.59 8.79
CA HIS A 177 43.89 -2.59 9.62
C HIS A 177 44.85 -3.79 9.39
N GLN A 178 44.32 -4.85 8.75
CA GLN A 178 45.10 -6.10 8.53
C GLN A 178 45.65 -6.18 7.10
N ASP A 179 44.82 -5.89 6.09
CA ASP A 179 45.13 -6.00 4.66
C ASP A 179 44.25 -5.05 3.85
N GLN A 180 44.78 -3.89 3.52
CA GLN A 180 44.09 -2.83 2.83
C GLN A 180 43.57 -3.25 1.45
N ASN A 181 44.33 -4.09 0.72
CA ASN A 181 43.91 -4.56 -0.60
C ASN A 181 42.69 -5.49 -0.52
N LYS A 182 42.67 -6.38 0.49
CA LYS A 182 41.50 -7.23 0.75
C LYS A 182 40.30 -6.42 1.22
N ALA A 183 40.51 -5.37 2.01
CA ALA A 183 39.40 -4.49 2.43
C ALA A 183 38.77 -3.76 1.22
N GLU A 184 39.58 -3.25 0.29
CA GLU A 184 39.09 -2.61 -0.94
C GLU A 184 38.32 -3.58 -1.80
N ASP A 185 38.82 -4.79 -2.04
CA ASP A 185 38.10 -5.83 -2.80
C ASP A 185 36.76 -6.20 -2.13
N ALA A 186 36.73 -6.32 -0.79
CA ALA A 186 35.52 -6.60 -0.05
C ALA A 186 34.48 -5.46 -0.15
N VAL A 187 34.91 -4.18 -0.16
CA VAL A 187 34.02 -3.03 -0.37
C VAL A 187 33.41 -3.09 -1.78
N LEU A 188 34.24 -3.38 -2.80
CA LEU A 188 33.76 -3.49 -4.19
C LEU A 188 32.75 -4.65 -4.34
N LYS A 189 33.03 -5.82 -3.75
CA LYS A 189 32.11 -6.96 -3.74
C LYS A 189 30.80 -6.63 -3.01
N MET A 190 30.86 -5.95 -1.87
CA MET A 190 29.68 -5.52 -1.13
C MET A 190 28.83 -4.54 -1.95
N SER A 191 29.46 -3.57 -2.60
CA SER A 191 28.78 -2.62 -3.48
C SER A 191 28.06 -3.33 -4.65
N GLY A 192 28.73 -4.32 -5.28
CA GLY A 192 28.14 -5.15 -6.33
C GLY A 192 26.95 -5.98 -5.84
N PHE A 193 27.10 -6.63 -4.70
CA PHE A 193 26.05 -7.40 -4.04
C PHE A 193 24.81 -6.52 -3.74
N LEU A 194 24.99 -5.36 -3.12
CA LEU A 194 23.90 -4.43 -2.82
C LEU A 194 23.19 -3.96 -4.08
N ARG A 195 23.93 -3.61 -5.14
CA ARG A 195 23.34 -3.19 -6.42
C ARG A 195 22.46 -4.28 -7.03
N ASN A 196 22.92 -5.53 -7.00
CA ASN A 196 22.15 -6.67 -7.50
C ASN A 196 20.91 -6.93 -6.63
N THR A 197 21.05 -6.77 -5.31
CA THR A 197 19.95 -6.94 -4.36
C THR A 197 18.86 -5.90 -4.54
N MET A 198 19.20 -4.66 -4.88
CA MET A 198 18.25 -3.56 -5.07
C MET A 198 17.54 -3.57 -6.44
N SER A 199 17.89 -4.48 -7.35
CA SER A 199 17.20 -4.56 -8.66
C SER A 199 15.76 -4.99 -8.49
N GLU A 200 14.83 -4.37 -9.24
CA GLU A 200 13.37 -4.60 -9.12
C GLU A 200 12.88 -5.92 -9.73
N LYS A 201 13.75 -6.66 -10.42
CA LYS A 201 13.37 -7.91 -11.09
C LYS A 201 12.97 -8.97 -10.07
N ALA A 202 11.76 -9.49 -10.21
CA ALA A 202 11.25 -10.60 -9.39
C ALA A 202 11.82 -11.96 -9.83
N LEU A 203 12.06 -12.14 -11.14
CA LEU A 203 12.70 -13.30 -11.76
C LEU A 203 14.07 -12.91 -12.33
N ILE A 204 15.06 -13.76 -12.14
CA ILE A 204 16.41 -13.59 -12.69
C ILE A 204 16.92 -14.90 -13.29
N PRO A 205 17.87 -14.84 -14.26
CA PRO A 205 18.53 -16.04 -14.75
C PRO A 205 19.22 -16.80 -13.61
N LEU A 206 19.11 -18.12 -13.59
CA LEU A 206 19.72 -18.98 -12.57
C LEU A 206 21.24 -18.77 -12.48
N VAL A 207 21.91 -18.49 -13.59
CA VAL A 207 23.34 -18.17 -13.62
C VAL A 207 23.67 -16.92 -12.82
N ASP A 208 22.78 -15.92 -12.80
CA ASP A 208 22.99 -14.68 -12.04
C ASP A 208 22.68 -14.91 -10.55
N GLU A 209 21.69 -15.76 -10.24
CA GLU A 209 21.45 -16.20 -8.86
C GLU A 209 22.67 -16.93 -8.27
N VAL A 210 23.30 -17.84 -9.05
CA VAL A 210 24.54 -18.52 -8.62
C VAL A 210 25.70 -17.53 -8.42
N LYS A 211 25.84 -16.50 -9.27
CA LYS A 211 26.84 -15.43 -9.07
C LYS A 211 26.57 -14.65 -7.77
N ASN A 212 25.30 -14.32 -7.49
CA ASN A 212 24.94 -13.63 -6.26
C ASN A 212 25.25 -14.45 -5.02
N VAL A 213 25.00 -15.77 -5.07
CA VAL A 213 25.36 -16.70 -3.97
C VAL A 213 26.86 -16.77 -3.75
N ARG A 214 27.66 -16.80 -4.82
CA ARG A 214 29.12 -16.76 -4.73
C ARG A 214 29.61 -15.48 -4.06
N ALA A 215 29.11 -14.33 -4.51
CA ALA A 215 29.46 -13.03 -3.91
C ALA A 215 29.07 -12.95 -2.42
N TYR A 216 27.88 -13.47 -2.08
CA TYR A 216 27.42 -13.57 -0.71
C TYR A 216 28.38 -14.42 0.16
N LEU A 217 28.76 -15.62 -0.33
CA LEU A 217 29.68 -16.52 0.39
C LEU A 217 31.09 -15.93 0.53
N GLU A 218 31.60 -15.22 -0.48
CA GLU A 218 32.88 -14.56 -0.41
C GLU A 218 32.90 -13.48 0.69
N LEU A 219 31.82 -12.73 0.83
CA LEU A 219 31.67 -11.74 1.90
C LEU A 219 31.53 -12.39 3.29
N GLU A 220 30.73 -13.46 3.41
CA GLU A 220 30.62 -14.22 4.66
C GLU A 220 31.95 -14.91 5.05
N ASN A 221 32.74 -15.37 4.08
CA ASN A 221 34.02 -16.01 4.31
C ASN A 221 35.09 -15.09 4.96
N ILE A 222 34.91 -13.77 4.84
CA ILE A 222 35.73 -12.82 5.60
C ILE A 222 35.57 -13.08 7.11
N ARG A 223 34.31 -13.25 7.54
CA ARG A 223 33.94 -13.53 8.93
C ARG A 223 34.22 -14.96 9.37
N PHE A 224 33.99 -15.94 8.49
CA PHE A 224 34.12 -17.34 8.77
C PHE A 224 35.53 -17.92 8.44
N SER A 225 36.53 -17.05 8.27
CA SER A 225 37.95 -17.46 8.03
C SER A 225 38.10 -18.45 6.88
N ASN A 226 37.37 -18.24 5.77
CA ASN A 226 37.36 -19.10 4.57
C ASN A 226 36.91 -20.55 4.84
N GLN A 227 35.91 -20.75 5.70
CA GLN A 227 35.39 -22.07 6.04
C GLN A 227 34.07 -22.42 5.30
N LEU A 228 33.59 -21.56 4.40
CA LEU A 228 32.37 -21.79 3.64
C LEU A 228 32.70 -22.11 2.17
N TYR A 229 32.26 -23.26 1.68
CA TYR A 229 32.52 -23.70 0.32
C TYR A 229 31.22 -23.97 -0.45
N LEU A 230 31.19 -23.55 -1.72
CA LEU A 230 30.06 -23.80 -2.65
C LEU A 230 30.52 -24.73 -3.77
N HIS A 231 29.88 -25.87 -3.87
CA HIS A 231 30.09 -26.86 -4.92
C HIS A 231 28.91 -26.90 -5.87
N ILE A 232 29.16 -26.58 -7.15
CA ILE A 232 28.16 -26.72 -8.20
C ILE A 232 28.46 -28.03 -8.93
N GLU A 233 27.60 -29.03 -8.71
CA GLU A 233 27.86 -30.42 -9.15
C GLU A 233 27.40 -30.72 -10.60
N SER A 234 26.69 -29.79 -11.23
CA SER A 234 26.18 -29.95 -12.58
C SER A 234 26.27 -28.64 -13.37
N LYS A 235 26.10 -28.72 -14.71
CA LYS A 235 26.03 -27.54 -15.56
C LYS A 235 24.82 -26.70 -15.17
N ILE A 236 24.98 -25.38 -15.11
CA ILE A 236 23.90 -24.46 -14.77
C ILE A 236 22.95 -24.33 -15.97
N PRO A 237 21.69 -24.75 -15.86
CA PRO A 237 20.74 -24.62 -16.95
C PRO A 237 20.25 -23.17 -17.14
N GLN A 238 19.71 -22.89 -18.34
CA GLN A 238 19.18 -21.56 -18.67
C GLN A 238 17.74 -21.40 -18.16
N TRP A 239 17.58 -21.40 -16.83
CA TRP A 239 16.28 -21.21 -16.19
C TRP A 239 16.14 -19.82 -15.60
N GLN A 240 14.89 -19.37 -15.48
CA GLN A 240 14.52 -18.24 -14.65
C GLN A 240 14.09 -18.73 -13.26
N VAL A 241 14.53 -18.03 -12.22
CA VAL A 241 14.19 -18.37 -10.85
C VAL A 241 13.76 -17.12 -10.10
N PRO A 242 12.91 -17.23 -9.09
CA PRO A 242 12.66 -16.11 -8.18
C PRO A 242 13.97 -15.69 -7.52
N LYS A 243 14.25 -14.40 -7.54
CA LYS A 243 15.46 -13.82 -6.95
C LYS A 243 15.61 -14.25 -5.50
N PHE A 244 16.81 -14.51 -5.04
CA PHE A 244 17.18 -15.03 -3.70
C PHE A 244 16.69 -16.46 -3.40
N SER A 245 16.34 -17.27 -4.39
CA SER A 245 15.92 -18.65 -4.16
C SER A 245 17.04 -19.52 -3.62
N LEU A 246 18.22 -19.49 -4.27
CA LEU A 246 19.39 -20.23 -3.82
C LEU A 246 20.04 -19.56 -2.61
N GLN A 247 20.15 -18.23 -2.64
CA GLN A 247 20.78 -17.48 -1.55
C GLN A 247 20.12 -17.78 -0.20
N LEU A 248 18.79 -17.83 -0.15
CA LEU A 248 18.07 -18.11 1.09
C LEU A 248 18.36 -19.52 1.63
N LEU A 249 18.51 -20.52 0.76
CA LEU A 249 18.84 -21.89 1.16
C LEU A 249 20.28 -21.97 1.68
N VAL A 250 21.21 -21.29 1.02
CA VAL A 250 22.62 -21.21 1.46
C VAL A 250 22.73 -20.46 2.79
N GLU A 251 22.05 -19.32 2.94
CA GLU A 251 21.98 -18.58 4.20
C GLU A 251 21.42 -19.45 5.34
N ASN A 252 20.37 -20.21 5.06
CA ASN A 252 19.76 -21.13 6.02
C ASN A 252 20.76 -22.24 6.43
N GLY A 253 21.51 -22.78 5.47
CA GLY A 253 22.60 -23.74 5.71
C GLY A 253 23.69 -23.18 6.63
N ILE A 254 24.15 -21.95 6.37
CA ILE A 254 25.16 -21.29 7.22
C ILE A 254 24.61 -21.05 8.63
N LYS A 255 23.41 -20.47 8.73
CA LYS A 255 22.82 -20.10 10.01
C LYS A 255 22.54 -21.27 10.93
N HIS A 256 22.17 -22.42 10.38
CA HIS A 256 21.72 -23.57 11.15
C HIS A 256 22.64 -24.78 11.05
N GLY A 257 23.47 -24.85 10.02
CA GLY A 257 24.36 -25.97 9.74
C GLY A 257 25.82 -25.76 10.20
N PHE A 258 26.28 -24.50 10.32
CA PHE A 258 27.68 -24.23 10.67
C PHE A 258 27.97 -24.54 12.14
N GLU A 259 28.97 -25.42 12.39
CA GLU A 259 29.39 -25.88 13.73
C GLU A 259 30.91 -25.60 14.01
N ALA A 260 31.38 -24.41 13.59
CA ALA A 260 32.80 -24.03 13.70
C ALA A 260 33.79 -24.98 12.98
N LYS A 261 33.30 -25.71 11.99
CA LYS A 261 34.07 -26.50 11.02
C LYS A 261 33.75 -26.04 9.62
N ALA A 262 34.57 -26.44 8.64
CA ALA A 262 34.24 -26.13 7.23
C ALA A 262 32.86 -26.62 6.89
N LEU A 263 32.05 -25.75 6.26
CA LEU A 263 30.73 -26.06 5.76
C LEU A 263 30.78 -26.13 4.24
N ASN A 264 30.40 -27.27 3.69
CA ASN A 264 30.27 -27.46 2.26
C ASN A 264 28.79 -27.41 1.89
N VAL A 265 28.46 -26.54 0.93
CA VAL A 265 27.11 -26.43 0.33
C VAL A 265 27.19 -26.97 -1.09
N TYR A 266 26.33 -27.90 -1.40
CA TYR A 266 26.26 -28.57 -2.70
C TYR A 266 25.00 -28.14 -3.41
N VAL A 267 25.13 -27.75 -4.69
CA VAL A 267 23.99 -27.39 -5.56
C VAL A 267 24.05 -28.25 -6.81
N ARG A 268 22.97 -28.96 -7.05
CA ARG A 268 22.77 -29.82 -8.21
C ARG A 268 21.51 -29.42 -8.97
N PHE A 269 21.57 -29.50 -10.29
CA PHE A 269 20.45 -29.24 -11.17
C PHE A 269 20.06 -30.52 -11.90
N ASP A 270 18.75 -30.85 -11.82
CA ASP A 270 18.14 -31.93 -12.57
C ASP A 270 17.32 -31.33 -13.71
N GLU A 271 17.82 -31.41 -14.94
CA GLU A 271 17.16 -30.81 -16.11
C GLU A 271 15.89 -31.57 -16.52
N GLU A 272 15.84 -32.87 -16.28
CA GLU A 272 14.72 -33.73 -16.67
C GLU A 272 13.47 -33.37 -15.84
N HIS A 273 13.62 -33.19 -14.53
CA HIS A 273 12.53 -32.89 -13.63
C HIS A 273 12.43 -31.40 -13.28
N LYS A 274 13.29 -30.54 -13.86
CA LYS A 274 13.41 -29.10 -13.55
C LYS A 274 13.57 -28.82 -12.04
N GLN A 275 14.49 -29.55 -11.41
CA GLN A 275 14.73 -29.45 -9.98
C GLN A 275 16.07 -28.79 -9.68
N ILE A 276 16.06 -28.01 -8.62
CA ILE A 276 17.27 -27.48 -8.00
C ILE A 276 17.37 -28.10 -6.61
N ILE A 277 18.45 -28.83 -6.38
CA ILE A 277 18.72 -29.56 -5.13
C ILE A 277 19.86 -28.87 -4.43
N VAL A 278 19.63 -28.43 -3.18
CA VAL A 278 20.63 -27.76 -2.34
C VAL A 278 20.78 -28.54 -1.06
N SER A 279 21.98 -29.00 -0.76
CA SER A 279 22.29 -29.69 0.48
C SER A 279 23.55 -29.12 1.14
N ASN A 280 23.77 -29.45 2.41
CA ASN A 280 25.00 -29.12 3.11
C ASN A 280 25.39 -30.24 4.08
N ASP A 281 26.70 -30.29 4.42
CA ASP A 281 27.28 -31.28 5.32
C ASP A 281 27.30 -30.82 6.80
N GLY A 282 26.61 -29.74 7.10
CA GLY A 282 26.46 -29.23 8.45
C GLY A 282 25.45 -30.00 9.30
N LYS A 283 25.02 -29.34 10.39
CA LYS A 283 24.04 -29.93 11.29
C LYS A 283 22.71 -30.28 10.58
N PRO A 284 22.15 -31.48 10.79
CA PRO A 284 20.87 -31.86 10.23
C PRO A 284 19.71 -30.95 10.66
N ILE A 285 18.78 -30.68 9.75
CA ILE A 285 17.62 -29.80 10.04
C ILE A 285 16.65 -30.45 11.04
N GLY A 286 16.56 -31.77 11.05
CA GLY A 286 15.58 -32.52 11.84
C GLY A 286 14.15 -32.25 11.37
N ASN A 287 13.19 -32.45 12.27
CA ASN A 287 11.74 -32.28 11.97
C ASN A 287 11.29 -30.81 12.10
N LYS A 288 12.01 -29.86 11.51
CA LYS A 288 11.61 -28.44 11.58
C LYS A 288 10.64 -28.08 10.46
N THR A 289 9.63 -27.32 10.81
CA THR A 289 8.74 -26.64 9.83
C THR A 289 9.45 -25.44 9.22
N PHE A 290 9.01 -25.03 8.04
CA PHE A 290 9.55 -23.85 7.37
C PHE A 290 9.39 -22.60 8.24
N GLY A 291 10.50 -21.91 8.50
CA GLY A 291 10.49 -20.58 9.09
C GLY A 291 9.97 -19.54 8.10
N ILE A 292 9.89 -18.27 8.55
CA ILE A 292 9.36 -17.15 7.76
C ILE A 292 10.05 -17.04 6.39
N GLY A 293 11.37 -17.16 6.33
CA GLY A 293 12.14 -17.04 5.09
C GLY A 293 11.78 -18.11 4.05
N LEU A 294 11.79 -19.39 4.43
CA LEU A 294 11.44 -20.50 3.55
C LEU A 294 9.93 -20.48 3.19
N GLY A 295 9.07 -20.04 4.11
CA GLY A 295 7.65 -19.80 3.85
C GLY A 295 7.42 -18.75 2.75
N ASN A 296 8.14 -17.65 2.81
CA ASN A 296 8.10 -16.61 1.78
C ASN A 296 8.64 -17.11 0.43
N LEU A 297 9.71 -17.92 0.43
CA LEU A 297 10.23 -18.54 -0.79
C LEU A 297 9.20 -19.46 -1.42
N LYS A 298 8.52 -20.30 -0.61
CA LYS A 298 7.45 -21.19 -1.09
C LYS A 298 6.35 -20.41 -1.80
N GLN A 299 5.83 -19.35 -1.17
CA GLN A 299 4.81 -18.49 -1.79
C GLN A 299 5.28 -17.84 -3.10
N ARG A 300 6.52 -17.37 -3.15
CA ARG A 300 7.09 -16.76 -4.36
C ARG A 300 7.27 -17.77 -5.50
N LEU A 301 7.72 -18.99 -5.19
CA LEU A 301 7.82 -20.08 -6.18
C LEU A 301 6.45 -20.44 -6.75
N GLU A 302 5.44 -20.56 -5.91
CA GLU A 302 4.07 -20.84 -6.31
C GLU A 302 3.50 -19.75 -7.22
N LEU A 303 3.62 -18.47 -6.82
CA LEU A 303 3.09 -17.32 -7.55
C LEU A 303 3.83 -17.07 -8.88
N LEU A 304 5.16 -17.06 -8.89
CA LEU A 304 5.97 -16.66 -10.04
C LEU A 304 6.27 -17.80 -11.01
N CYS A 305 6.40 -19.03 -10.50
CA CYS A 305 6.88 -20.18 -11.28
C CYS A 305 5.95 -21.39 -11.22
N LYS A 306 4.79 -21.33 -10.55
CA LYS A 306 3.94 -22.49 -10.26
C LYS A 306 4.79 -23.66 -9.73
N GLY A 307 5.79 -23.34 -8.93
CA GLY A 307 6.77 -24.25 -8.39
C GLY A 307 6.56 -24.51 -6.91
N GLU A 308 7.29 -25.43 -6.36
CA GLU A 308 7.24 -25.78 -4.93
C GLU A 308 8.63 -26.01 -4.35
N ILE A 309 8.72 -25.99 -3.03
CA ILE A 309 9.93 -26.33 -2.27
C ILE A 309 9.57 -27.25 -1.13
N TYR A 310 10.41 -28.26 -0.89
CA TYR A 310 10.28 -29.18 0.23
C TYR A 310 11.65 -29.66 0.73
N ILE A 311 11.69 -30.27 1.92
CA ILE A 311 12.86 -30.92 2.47
C ILE A 311 12.90 -32.35 1.92
N SER A 312 13.88 -32.66 1.07
CA SER A 312 14.03 -33.98 0.45
C SER A 312 14.76 -34.97 1.34
N ASP A 313 15.79 -34.50 2.08
CA ASP A 313 16.50 -35.31 3.08
C ASP A 313 16.83 -34.46 4.32
N PRO A 314 16.10 -34.64 5.44
CA PRO A 314 16.36 -33.93 6.69
C PRO A 314 17.74 -34.23 7.31
N THR A 315 18.29 -35.43 7.05
CA THR A 315 19.57 -35.86 7.61
C THR A 315 20.77 -35.19 6.96
N ARG A 316 20.63 -34.84 5.67
CA ARG A 316 21.62 -34.08 4.89
C ARG A 316 21.29 -32.60 4.73
N SER A 317 20.29 -32.11 5.45
CA SER A 317 19.80 -30.76 5.27
C SER A 317 19.56 -30.41 3.79
N GLU A 318 18.90 -31.33 3.07
CA GLU A 318 18.68 -31.22 1.63
C GLU A 318 17.30 -30.63 1.35
N PHE A 319 17.28 -29.62 0.48
CA PHE A 319 16.08 -28.98 -0.03
C PHE A 319 15.98 -29.19 -1.53
N THR A 320 14.79 -29.46 -2.01
CA THR A 320 14.49 -29.55 -3.44
C THR A 320 13.48 -28.46 -3.82
N ILE A 321 13.83 -27.65 -4.82
CA ILE A 321 12.95 -26.72 -5.49
C ILE A 321 12.54 -27.35 -6.81
N ILE A 322 11.23 -27.47 -7.06
CA ILE A 322 10.68 -27.84 -8.38
C ILE A 322 10.23 -26.57 -9.07
N LEU A 323 10.73 -26.33 -10.28
CA LEU A 323 10.35 -25.18 -11.09
C LEU A 323 9.26 -25.60 -12.10
N GLY A 324 8.12 -24.94 -12.02
CA GLY A 324 7.11 -25.04 -13.06
C GLY A 324 7.38 -24.03 -14.20
N LYS A 325 6.31 -23.45 -14.74
CA LYS A 325 6.37 -22.44 -15.80
C LYS A 325 6.50 -21.06 -15.16
N CYS A 326 7.68 -20.46 -15.23
CA CYS A 326 7.89 -19.10 -14.73
C CYS A 326 7.33 -18.06 -15.71
N ASN A 327 6.53 -17.11 -15.23
CA ASN A 327 5.98 -16.00 -16.00
C ASN A 327 6.41 -14.66 -15.38
N GLU A 328 6.96 -13.75 -16.20
CA GLU A 328 7.28 -12.39 -15.78
C GLU A 328 6.04 -11.48 -15.61
N ASN A 329 4.86 -11.91 -16.09
CA ASN A 329 3.64 -11.09 -16.12
C ASN A 329 2.73 -11.38 -14.91
N THR A 330 3.15 -10.96 -13.72
CA THR A 330 2.25 -10.79 -12.55
C THR A 330 2.27 -9.37 -12.02
N ASP A 331 2.43 -8.37 -12.92
CA ASP A 331 2.07 -6.99 -12.67
C ASP A 331 0.64 -6.76 -13.19
N SER A 332 -0.35 -7.04 -12.32
CA SER A 332 -1.72 -6.55 -12.46
C SER A 332 -2.29 -6.30 -11.06
#